data_bdb0aceb03427302626149105088203a
#
_entry.id   bdb0aceb03427302626149105088203a
#
_cell.length_a   1.000
_cell.length_b   1.000
_cell.length_c   1.000
_cell.angle_alpha   90.00
_cell.angle_beta   90.00
_cell.angle_gamma   90.00
#
_symmetry.space_group_name_H-M   'P 1'
#
loop_
_entity.id
_entity.type
_entity.pdbx_description
1 polymer ?
#
loop_
_entity_poly.entity_id
_entity_poly.type
_entity_poly.pdbx_seq_one_letter_code
_entity_poly.pdbx_strand_id
1 'polypeptide(L)'
;MPATRARTGRWNADVTHYAILCVDRDVAWFAERRLDDCVSREITIRDIMSGEVACVEKVIAFNPAEHTADDVTADIAIAIARRLDPSDSVRSELLDFVETNAGLAFTRGLRRTELAFEAG
;
A
#
# COMPACT_ATOMS: atom_id res chain seq x y z
N MET A 1 30.92 -15.82 0.53
CA MET A 1 30.49 -15.43 0.69
C MET A 1 30.21 -14.50 0.95
N PRO A 2 30.42 -14.28 0.87
CA PRO A 2 30.16 -13.48 1.13
C PRO A 2 29.69 -12.47 1.33
N ALA A 3 29.76 -12.33 1.15
CA ALA A 3 29.36 -11.55 1.27
C ALA A 3 28.83 -10.80 1.76
N THR A 4 28.84 -11.08 1.81
CA THR A 4 28.28 -10.57 2.25
C THR A 4 28.08 -9.73 2.93
N ARG A 5 28.30 -10.01 3.00
CA ARG A 5 28.16 -9.43 3.66
C ARG A 5 28.06 -8.40 4.09
N ALA A 6 28.35 -8.34 3.80
CA ALA A 6 28.52 -7.23 4.11
C ALA A 6 27.63 -6.23 4.08
N ARG A 7 27.05 -6.28 3.66
CA ARG A 7 26.40 -5.40 3.66
C ARG A 7 26.16 -4.91 4.73
N THR A 8 26.65 -5.14 5.10
CA THR A 8 26.78 -4.56 6.00
C THR A 8 25.82 -4.36 6.97
N GLY A 9 25.08 -5.18 7.24
CA GLY A 9 24.15 -5.05 8.26
C GLY A 9 23.05 -4.08 8.03
N ARG A 10 22.99 -3.59 6.79
CA ARG A 10 21.94 -2.67 6.53
C ARG A 10 20.61 -3.31 6.35
N TRP A 11 20.56 -4.50 5.77
CA TRP A 11 19.33 -5.20 5.56
C TRP A 11 19.16 -6.23 6.66
N ASN A 12 18.00 -6.17 7.31
CA ASN A 12 17.68 -7.09 8.39
C ASN A 12 16.54 -7.99 7.92
N ALA A 13 16.82 -9.30 7.82
CA ALA A 13 15.81 -10.25 7.37
C ALA A 13 14.74 -10.50 8.43
N ASP A 14 15.05 -10.21 9.70
CA ASP A 14 14.13 -10.50 10.79
C ASP A 14 13.31 -9.27 11.15
N VAL A 15 12.69 -8.66 10.16
CA VAL A 15 11.71 -7.62 10.35
C VAL A 15 10.62 -7.83 9.33
N THR A 16 9.45 -7.26 9.60
CA THR A 16 8.35 -7.34 8.65
C THR A 16 8.61 -6.41 7.47
N HIS A 17 8.50 -6.96 6.29
CA HIS A 17 8.57 -6.20 5.05
C HIS A 17 7.18 -6.13 4.43
N TYR A 18 6.91 -5.06 3.71
CA TYR A 18 5.62 -4.87 3.05
C TYR A 18 5.85 -4.78 1.54
N ALA A 19 5.28 -5.71 0.81
CA ALA A 19 5.33 -5.71 -0.66
C ALA A 19 3.98 -5.27 -1.18
N ILE A 20 3.97 -4.37 -2.16
CA ILE A 20 2.74 -3.89 -2.75
C ILE A 20 2.62 -4.51 -4.13
N LEU A 21 1.60 -5.34 -4.31
CA LEU A 21 1.30 -5.94 -5.59
C LEU A 21 0.35 -5.03 -6.35
N CYS A 22 0.73 -4.67 -7.55
CA CYS A 22 -0.03 -3.78 -8.40
C CYS A 22 -0.52 -4.53 -9.62
N VAL A 23 -1.73 -4.21 -10.07
CA VAL A 23 -2.31 -4.84 -11.24
C VAL A 23 -2.97 -3.77 -12.10
N ASP A 24 -2.68 -3.79 -13.39
CA ASP A 24 -3.34 -2.92 -14.34
C ASP A 24 -3.65 -3.76 -15.57
N ARG A 25 -4.94 -3.99 -15.79
CA ARG A 25 -5.42 -4.84 -16.86
C ARG A 25 -4.84 -6.25 -16.69
N ASP A 26 -4.02 -6.71 -17.61
CA ASP A 26 -3.48 -8.07 -17.57
C ASP A 26 -2.06 -8.12 -17.03
N VAL A 27 -1.54 -6.99 -16.55
CA VAL A 27 -0.16 -6.91 -16.09
C VAL A 27 -0.14 -6.77 -14.58
N ALA A 28 0.71 -7.55 -13.94
CA ALA A 28 0.89 -7.48 -12.49
C ALA A 28 2.38 -7.31 -12.20
N TRP A 29 2.67 -6.50 -11.19
CA TRP A 29 4.06 -6.27 -10.78
C TRP A 29 4.07 -5.89 -9.30
N PHE A 30 5.24 -6.06 -8.67
CA PHE A 30 5.43 -5.52 -7.33
C PHE A 30 5.99 -4.11 -7.46
N ALA A 31 5.47 -3.20 -6.67
CA ALA A 31 5.96 -1.83 -6.68
C ALA A 31 7.44 -1.79 -6.34
N GLU A 32 8.19 -1.03 -7.12
CA GLU A 32 9.62 -0.90 -6.90
C GLU A 32 9.84 0.16 -5.83
N ARG A 33 10.40 -0.25 -4.70
CA ARG A 33 10.58 0.64 -3.56
C ARG A 33 11.91 0.32 -2.90
N ARG A 34 12.44 1.31 -2.18
CA ARG A 34 13.67 1.09 -1.44
C ARG A 34 13.39 0.12 -0.29
N LEU A 35 14.38 -0.70 0.05
CA LEU A 35 14.20 -1.66 1.14
C LEU A 35 13.87 -0.96 2.44
N ASP A 36 14.48 0.20 2.70
CA ASP A 36 14.18 0.95 3.93
C ASP A 36 12.72 1.33 4.01
N ASP A 37 12.09 1.63 2.87
CA ASP A 37 10.68 1.98 2.84
C ASP A 37 9.81 0.74 2.99
N CYS A 38 10.28 -0.40 2.50
CA CYS A 38 9.51 -1.64 2.57
C CYS A 38 9.32 -2.14 4.00
N VAL A 39 10.24 -1.80 4.92
CA VAL A 39 10.11 -2.25 6.31
C VAL A 39 9.26 -1.30 7.14
N SER A 40 8.74 -0.23 6.56
CA SER A 40 7.93 0.74 7.28
C SER A 40 6.48 0.61 6.88
N ARG A 41 5.63 0.23 7.84
CA ARG A 41 4.18 0.20 7.60
C ARG A 41 3.67 1.61 7.32
N GLU A 42 4.21 2.58 8.06
CA GLU A 42 3.78 3.97 7.90
C GLU A 42 4.10 4.50 6.50
N ILE A 43 5.30 4.26 6.00
CA ILE A 43 5.67 4.72 4.67
C ILE A 43 4.85 4.00 3.62
N THR A 44 4.58 2.71 3.82
CA THR A 44 3.75 1.94 2.89
C THR A 44 2.36 2.55 2.78
N ILE A 45 1.75 2.91 3.92
CA ILE A 45 0.44 3.56 3.92
C ILE A 45 0.52 4.90 3.18
N ARG A 46 1.55 5.68 3.45
CA ARG A 46 1.70 6.99 2.82
C ARG A 46 1.94 6.90 1.32
N ASP A 47 2.71 5.90 0.89
CA ASP A 47 2.95 5.72 -0.53
C ASP A 47 1.66 5.44 -1.29
N ILE A 48 0.77 4.66 -0.67
CA ILE A 48 -0.52 4.35 -1.28
C ILE A 48 -1.42 5.58 -1.26
N MET A 49 -1.48 6.27 -0.12
CA MET A 49 -2.36 7.43 0.02
C MET A 49 -1.96 8.56 -0.93
N SER A 50 -0.67 8.76 -1.12
CA SER A 50 -0.18 9.87 -1.94
C SER A 50 -0.26 9.57 -3.44
N GLY A 51 -0.45 8.31 -3.81
CA GLY A 51 -0.42 7.93 -5.22
C GLY A 51 0.98 7.65 -5.73
N GLU A 52 1.98 7.70 -4.86
CA GLU A 52 3.33 7.32 -5.23
C GLU A 52 3.33 5.91 -5.79
N VAL A 53 2.52 5.03 -5.21
CA VAL A 53 2.26 3.70 -5.74
C VAL A 53 0.80 3.65 -6.17
N ALA A 54 0.57 3.33 -7.43
CA ALA A 54 -0.77 3.28 -8.01
C ALA A 54 -1.13 1.84 -8.36
N CYS A 55 -2.39 1.64 -8.69
CA CYS A 55 -2.89 0.33 -9.14
C CYS A 55 -2.72 -0.76 -8.09
N VAL A 56 -2.87 -0.40 -6.81
CA VAL A 56 -2.64 -1.32 -5.71
C VAL A 56 -3.72 -2.39 -5.69
N GLU A 57 -3.28 -3.65 -5.74
CA GLU A 57 -4.18 -4.79 -5.67
C GLU A 57 -4.11 -5.45 -4.30
N LYS A 58 -2.89 -5.70 -3.82
CA LYS A 58 -2.67 -6.38 -2.54
C LYS A 58 -1.46 -5.81 -1.82
N VAL A 59 -1.47 -5.90 -0.51
CA VAL A 59 -0.31 -5.60 0.31
C VAL A 59 0.01 -6.86 1.09
N ILE A 60 1.23 -7.35 0.95
CA ILE A 60 1.66 -8.58 1.59
C ILE A 60 2.73 -8.23 2.63
N ALA A 61 2.52 -8.65 3.85
CA ALA A 61 3.51 -8.49 4.92
C ALA A 61 4.26 -9.80 5.05
N PHE A 62 5.58 -9.75 5.01
CA PHE A 62 6.37 -10.97 5.10
C PHE A 62 7.60 -10.75 5.95
N ASN A 63 8.06 -11.84 6.57
CA ASN A 63 9.28 -11.83 7.36
C ASN A 63 10.18 -12.94 6.82
N PRO A 64 11.25 -12.57 6.12
CA PRO A 64 12.12 -13.58 5.48
C PRO A 64 12.77 -14.53 6.48
N ALA A 65 13.11 -14.05 7.67
CA ALA A 65 13.77 -14.90 8.66
C ALA A 65 12.81 -15.92 9.24
N GLU A 66 11.52 -15.57 9.37
CA GLU A 66 10.50 -16.45 9.92
C GLU A 66 9.75 -17.23 8.87
N HIS A 67 10.01 -16.94 7.60
CA HIS A 67 9.34 -17.60 6.47
C HIS A 67 7.83 -17.43 6.52
N THR A 68 7.37 -16.23 6.89
CA THR A 68 5.94 -15.93 6.94
C THR A 68 5.56 -14.93 5.88
N ALA A 69 4.32 -15.03 5.42
CA ALA A 69 3.76 -14.07 4.47
C ALA A 69 2.26 -14.02 4.69
N ASP A 70 1.74 -12.82 4.89
CA ASP A 70 0.32 -12.60 5.17
C ASP A 70 -0.24 -11.51 4.28
N ASP A 71 -1.48 -11.71 3.85
CA ASP A 71 -2.21 -10.68 3.12
C ASP A 71 -2.75 -9.69 4.13
N VAL A 72 -2.20 -8.48 4.15
CA VAL A 72 -2.64 -7.44 5.08
C VAL A 72 -3.38 -6.32 4.37
N THR A 73 -3.89 -6.59 3.17
CA THR A 73 -4.54 -5.57 2.35
C THR A 73 -5.69 -4.90 3.09
N ALA A 74 -6.56 -5.68 3.72
CA ALA A 74 -7.70 -5.11 4.44
C ALA A 74 -7.25 -4.26 5.62
N ASP A 75 -6.23 -4.70 6.33
CA ASP A 75 -5.70 -3.95 7.46
C ASP A 75 -5.13 -2.60 7.02
N ILE A 76 -4.39 -2.60 5.92
CA ILE A 76 -3.84 -1.37 5.37
C ILE A 76 -4.97 -0.45 4.88
N ALA A 77 -5.98 -1.02 4.22
CA ALA A 77 -7.10 -0.22 3.73
C ALA A 77 -7.86 0.45 4.87
N ILE A 78 -8.04 -0.26 5.98
CA ILE A 78 -8.71 0.31 7.16
C ILE A 78 -7.86 1.43 7.76
N ALA A 79 -6.55 1.23 7.82
CA ALA A 79 -5.66 2.26 8.34
C ALA A 79 -5.74 3.53 7.48
N ILE A 80 -5.80 3.36 6.17
CA ILE A 80 -5.94 4.49 5.26
C ILE A 80 -7.29 5.18 5.49
N ALA A 81 -8.37 4.40 5.58
CA ALA A 81 -9.70 4.95 5.76
C ALA A 81 -9.79 5.83 6.99
N ARG A 82 -9.12 5.40 8.06
CA ARG A 82 -9.14 6.15 9.32
C ARG A 82 -8.38 7.46 9.25
N ARG A 83 -7.56 7.64 8.24
CA ARG A 83 -6.79 8.87 8.05
C ARG A 83 -7.45 9.83 7.08
N LEU A 84 -8.50 9.39 6.39
CA LEU A 84 -9.19 10.24 5.42
C LEU A 84 -10.20 11.11 6.15
N ASP A 85 -10.20 12.40 5.81
CA ASP A 85 -11.12 13.35 6.40
C ASP A 85 -12.35 13.45 5.52
N PRO A 86 -13.56 13.33 6.08
CA PRO A 86 -14.77 13.43 5.28
C PRO A 86 -14.89 14.73 4.49
N SER A 87 -14.21 15.77 4.91
CA SER A 87 -14.25 17.04 4.19
C SER A 87 -13.31 17.06 2.99
N ASP A 88 -12.42 16.08 2.88
CA ASP A 88 -11.47 16.02 1.78
C ASP A 88 -12.07 15.36 0.55
N SER A 89 -11.56 15.74 -0.61
CA SER A 89 -11.83 15.02 -1.83
C SER A 89 -10.79 13.91 -1.96
N VAL A 90 -11.23 12.71 -2.30
CA VAL A 90 -10.38 11.54 -2.35
C VAL A 90 -10.30 11.03 -3.78
N ARG A 91 -9.08 10.71 -4.25
CA ARG A 91 -8.91 10.14 -5.57
C ARG A 91 -9.78 8.90 -5.71
N SER A 92 -10.39 8.76 -6.89
CA SER A 92 -11.28 7.63 -7.12
C SER A 92 -10.57 6.30 -6.92
N GLU A 93 -9.36 6.19 -7.40
CA GLU A 93 -8.60 4.95 -7.27
C GLU A 93 -8.37 4.58 -5.81
N LEU A 94 -8.01 5.55 -4.99
CA LEU A 94 -7.80 5.30 -3.57
C LEU A 94 -9.10 4.92 -2.88
N LEU A 95 -10.17 5.60 -3.24
CA LEU A 95 -11.47 5.31 -2.65
C LEU A 95 -11.92 3.90 -3.02
N ASP A 96 -11.70 3.49 -4.27
CA ASP A 96 -12.03 2.14 -4.71
C ASP A 96 -11.24 1.10 -3.94
N PHE A 97 -9.95 1.35 -3.72
CA PHE A 97 -9.11 0.45 -2.95
C PHE A 97 -9.66 0.27 -1.54
N VAL A 98 -10.02 1.38 -0.90
CA VAL A 98 -10.55 1.33 0.47
C VAL A 98 -11.91 0.64 0.51
N GLU A 99 -12.79 0.96 -0.44
CA GLU A 99 -14.11 0.33 -0.45
C GLU A 99 -14.01 -1.18 -0.67
N THR A 100 -13.14 -1.58 -1.57
CA THR A 100 -13.00 -2.99 -1.89
C THR A 100 -12.44 -3.78 -0.71
N ASN A 101 -11.52 -3.21 0.03
CA ASN A 101 -10.76 -3.96 1.02
C ASN A 101 -11.15 -3.66 2.47
N ALA A 102 -11.74 -2.51 2.75
CA ALA A 102 -12.16 -2.15 4.10
C ALA A 102 -13.68 -2.14 4.24
N GLY A 103 -14.41 -1.91 3.14
CA GLY A 103 -15.86 -1.90 3.15
C GLY A 103 -16.42 -0.49 3.05
N LEU A 104 -17.68 -0.41 2.61
CA LEU A 104 -18.33 0.87 2.36
C LEU A 104 -18.51 1.70 3.62
N ALA A 105 -18.60 1.04 4.77
CA ALA A 105 -18.80 1.77 6.02
C ALA A 105 -17.68 2.77 6.29
N PHE A 106 -16.47 2.48 5.77
CA PHE A 106 -15.32 3.35 6.01
C PHE A 106 -15.23 4.49 5.01
N THR A 107 -16.01 4.47 3.92
CA THR A 107 -15.93 5.50 2.89
C THR A 107 -17.16 6.36 2.81
N ARG A 108 -18.13 6.09 3.66
CA ARG A 108 -19.37 6.84 3.65
C ARG A 108 -19.09 8.31 3.92
N GLY A 109 -19.58 9.17 3.06
CA GLY A 109 -19.40 10.60 3.23
C GLY A 109 -18.17 11.16 2.54
N LEU A 110 -17.29 10.32 2.04
CA LEU A 110 -16.13 10.79 1.31
C LEU A 110 -16.51 11.12 -0.14
N ARG A 111 -15.80 12.08 -0.72
CA ARG A 111 -16.09 12.52 -2.07
C ARG A 111 -14.96 12.14 -3.01
N ARG A 112 -15.36 11.74 -4.23
CA ARG A 112 -14.40 11.39 -5.26
C ARG A 112 -13.99 12.62 -6.04
N THR A 113 -12.75 12.62 -6.51
CA THR A 113 -12.23 13.71 -7.31
C THR A 113 -12.20 13.40 -8.80
N GLU A 114 -12.59 12.21 -9.17
CA GLU A 114 -12.48 11.79 -10.57
C GLU A 114 -13.29 12.64 -11.51
N LEU A 115 -14.32 13.29 -11.01
CA LEU A 115 -15.23 14.03 -11.86
C LEU A 115 -14.70 15.35 -12.33
N ALA A 116 -13.60 15.82 -11.78
CA ALA A 116 -13.09 17.12 -12.11
C ALA A 116 -12.87 17.29 -13.61
N PHE A 117 -12.28 16.29 -14.25
CA PHE A 117 -12.00 16.39 -15.67
C PHE A 117 -13.19 16.02 -16.51
N GLU A 118 -14.11 15.27 -16.00
CA GLU A 118 -15.29 14.89 -16.76
C GLU A 118 -16.28 16.02 -16.84
N ALA A 119 -16.30 16.83 -15.82
CA ALA A 119 -17.17 17.98 -15.80
C ALA A 119 -16.76 19.01 -16.85
N GLY A 120 -15.53 18.90 -17.28
CA GLY A 120 -15.02 19.82 -18.28
C GLY A 120 -15.50 19.48 -19.68
#